data_466dcd18d2e88372d912d37922c35594
#
_entry.id   466dcd18d2e88372d912d37922c35594
#
_cell.length_a   1.000
_cell.length_b   1.000
_cell.length_c   1.000
_cell.angle_alpha   90.00
_cell.angle_beta   90.00
_cell.angle_gamma   90.00
#
_symmetry.space_group_name_H-M   'P 1'
#
loop_
_entity.id
_entity.type
_entity.pdbx_description
1 polymer ?
#
loop_
_entity_poly.entity_id
_entity_poly.type
_entity_poly.pdbx_seq_one_letter_code
_entity_poly.pdbx_strand_id
1 'polypeptide(L)'
;MAYASRFLCHSRKLCAGQKLFQMVPAVPVRYFSNEAPPRPVLKGDEMLKNIFYEVKNKFETAIGVLRKEKITIDPDDPAAVAHYAKVMKIVREKADLFSESQRINYTIQTRTQGIPDARTYLLTLQEIRIKRGLTDDLGVEAMMFEALEKVEKEIKKPLMRNDKKGMALLHAEFDKINKKLGIRKEDLPKYEEQLELKIAKAQLEELKKETLEAMKTQKRSEEFKNDEIVDPKQLDIRNFL
;
A
#
# COMPACT_ATOMS: atom_id res chain seq x y z
N MET A 1 9.45 -0.41 11.19
CA MET A 1 10.30 -1.59 10.97
C MET A 1 10.17 -2.70 12.01
N ALA A 2 9.51 -2.49 13.13
CA ALA A 2 9.00 -3.60 13.96
C ALA A 2 8.05 -4.55 13.20
N TYR A 3 7.68 -4.20 11.99
CA TYR A 3 6.89 -5.02 11.07
C TYR A 3 7.61 -6.26 10.55
N ALA A 4 8.93 -6.23 10.39
CA ALA A 4 9.67 -7.36 9.84
C ALA A 4 9.55 -8.63 10.70
N SER A 5 9.49 -8.50 12.03
CA SER A 5 9.41 -9.66 12.94
C SER A 5 8.03 -10.31 13.02
N ARG A 6 6.93 -9.59 12.72
CA ARG A 6 5.57 -10.16 12.67
C ARG A 6 5.29 -10.98 11.40
N PHE A 7 5.99 -10.68 10.30
CA PHE A 7 5.71 -11.31 9.01
C PHE A 7 6.11 -12.77 8.91
N LEU A 8 7.09 -13.20 9.66
CA LEU A 8 7.54 -14.59 9.61
C LEU A 8 6.61 -15.58 10.34
N CYS A 9 5.73 -15.08 11.23
CA CYS A 9 4.82 -15.95 12.00
C CYS A 9 3.42 -16.15 11.39
N HIS A 10 2.96 -15.34 10.42
CA HIS A 10 1.56 -15.37 9.96
C HIS A 10 1.29 -16.11 8.66
N SER A 11 2.30 -16.64 7.97
CA SER A 11 2.13 -17.35 6.68
C SER A 11 1.46 -18.73 6.77
N ARG A 12 1.03 -19.18 7.96
CA ARG A 12 0.47 -20.53 8.15
C ARG A 12 -1.05 -20.65 8.13
N LYS A 13 -1.82 -19.58 8.01
CA LYS A 13 -3.30 -19.64 8.17
C LYS A 13 -4.13 -19.34 6.92
N LEU A 14 -3.56 -19.12 5.74
CA LEU A 14 -4.34 -18.75 4.55
C LEU A 14 -4.34 -19.79 3.40
N CYS A 15 -3.97 -21.04 3.67
CA CYS A 15 -4.09 -22.13 2.69
C CYS A 15 -5.17 -23.14 3.08
N ALA A 16 -6.43 -22.70 3.15
CA ALA A 16 -7.56 -23.64 3.22
C ALA A 16 -8.75 -23.02 2.48
N GLY A 17 -8.96 -23.41 1.22
CA GLY A 17 -10.19 -23.05 0.52
C GLY A 17 -10.15 -23.02 -1.00
N GLN A 18 -9.36 -23.85 -1.65
CA GLN A 18 -9.59 -24.13 -3.08
C GLN A 18 -10.64 -25.24 -3.22
N LYS A 19 -11.89 -24.85 -3.52
CA LYS A 19 -12.91 -25.80 -4.01
C LYS A 19 -12.75 -25.96 -5.52
N LEU A 20 -12.47 -27.20 -5.93
CA LEU A 20 -12.47 -27.66 -7.31
C LEU A 20 -13.84 -27.42 -7.96
N PHE A 21 -13.82 -26.78 -9.12
CA PHE A 21 -14.98 -26.70 -10.01
C PHE A 21 -15.21 -28.05 -10.68
N GLN A 22 -16.34 -28.69 -10.39
CA GLN A 22 -16.84 -29.81 -11.18
C GLN A 22 -17.63 -29.27 -12.38
N MET A 23 -17.20 -29.63 -13.58
CA MET A 23 -17.92 -29.37 -14.83
C MET A 23 -19.09 -30.35 -14.97
N VAL A 24 -20.29 -29.81 -15.14
CA VAL A 24 -21.49 -30.57 -15.50
C VAL A 24 -21.77 -30.36 -17.01
N PRO A 25 -21.99 -31.41 -17.81
CA PRO A 25 -22.25 -31.25 -19.23
C PRO A 25 -23.68 -30.73 -19.50
N ALA A 26 -23.81 -29.73 -20.36
CA ALA A 26 -25.09 -29.16 -20.76
C ALA A 26 -25.72 -29.94 -21.94
N VAL A 27 -26.98 -30.32 -21.75
CA VAL A 27 -27.84 -30.93 -22.82
C VAL A 27 -28.56 -29.79 -23.56
N PRO A 28 -28.57 -29.78 -24.90
CA PRO A 28 -29.22 -28.69 -25.64
C PRO A 28 -30.73 -28.95 -25.77
N VAL A 29 -31.55 -28.04 -25.22
CA VAL A 29 -32.99 -27.98 -25.53
C VAL A 29 -33.24 -26.88 -26.55
N ARG A 30 -33.76 -27.25 -27.74
CA ARG A 30 -34.16 -26.31 -28.79
C ARG A 30 -35.57 -25.79 -28.52
N TYR A 31 -35.71 -24.51 -28.28
CA TYR A 31 -36.98 -23.79 -28.39
C TYR A 31 -36.90 -22.77 -29.53
N PHE A 32 -37.83 -22.85 -30.46
CA PHE A 32 -38.06 -21.82 -31.51
C PHE A 32 -39.01 -20.77 -30.91
N SER A 33 -38.51 -19.65 -30.48
CA SER A 33 -39.26 -18.42 -30.29
C SER A 33 -38.66 -17.32 -31.17
N ASN A 34 -39.50 -16.51 -31.84
CA ASN A 34 -39.08 -15.43 -32.72
C ASN A 34 -38.50 -14.20 -32.01
N GLU A 35 -38.16 -14.33 -30.72
CA GLU A 35 -37.37 -13.35 -30.00
C GLU A 35 -35.90 -13.68 -30.19
N ALA A 36 -35.09 -12.69 -30.57
CA ALA A 36 -33.65 -12.84 -30.67
C ALA A 36 -33.14 -13.47 -29.39
N PRO A 37 -32.41 -14.59 -29.46
CA PRO A 37 -31.97 -15.29 -28.25
C PRO A 37 -31.21 -14.30 -27.32
N PRO A 38 -31.55 -14.26 -26.03
CA PRO A 38 -30.82 -13.42 -25.10
C PRO A 38 -29.34 -13.78 -25.22
N ARG A 39 -28.52 -12.78 -25.49
CA ARG A 39 -27.06 -13.00 -25.61
C ARG A 39 -26.62 -13.76 -24.40
N PRO A 40 -25.88 -14.88 -24.54
CA PRO A 40 -25.42 -15.64 -23.39
C PRO A 40 -24.56 -14.72 -22.52
N VAL A 41 -25.08 -14.35 -21.36
CA VAL A 41 -24.33 -13.59 -20.36
C VAL A 41 -23.30 -14.58 -19.79
N LEU A 42 -22.06 -14.40 -20.18
CA LEU A 42 -20.97 -15.17 -19.59
C LEU A 42 -20.92 -14.86 -18.09
N LYS A 43 -20.78 -15.89 -17.25
CA LYS A 43 -20.65 -15.68 -15.78
C LYS A 43 -19.54 -14.68 -15.42
N GLY A 44 -18.51 -14.57 -16.28
CA GLY A 44 -17.47 -13.57 -16.16
C GLY A 44 -17.96 -12.13 -16.29
N ASP A 45 -18.98 -11.87 -17.14
CA ASP A 45 -19.51 -10.52 -17.35
C ASP A 45 -20.27 -10.01 -16.12
N GLU A 46 -20.99 -10.88 -15.42
CA GLU A 46 -21.65 -10.53 -14.17
C GLU A 46 -20.63 -10.25 -13.04
N MET A 47 -19.58 -11.06 -12.97
CA MET A 47 -18.52 -10.85 -12.01
C MET A 47 -17.80 -9.51 -12.26
N LEU A 48 -17.46 -9.20 -13.51
CA LEU A 48 -16.85 -7.93 -13.89
C LEU A 48 -17.75 -6.73 -13.60
N LYS A 49 -19.07 -6.85 -13.87
CA LYS A 49 -20.04 -5.81 -13.51
C LYS A 49 -20.07 -5.57 -12.01
N ASN A 50 -20.12 -6.63 -11.20
CA ASN A 50 -20.15 -6.52 -9.75
C ASN A 50 -18.88 -5.85 -9.20
N ILE A 51 -17.70 -6.23 -9.71
CA ILE A 51 -16.43 -5.59 -9.36
C ILE A 51 -16.45 -4.11 -9.75
N PHE A 52 -16.92 -3.79 -10.95
CA PHE A 52 -17.03 -2.41 -11.43
C PHE A 52 -17.94 -1.56 -10.54
N TYR A 53 -19.12 -2.06 -10.18
CA TYR A 53 -20.04 -1.36 -9.29
C TYR A 53 -19.46 -1.18 -7.88
N GLU A 54 -18.79 -2.18 -7.37
CA GLU A 54 -18.11 -2.08 -6.07
C GLU A 54 -17.03 -0.99 -6.08
N VAL A 55 -16.15 -1.01 -7.07
CA VAL A 55 -15.09 0.01 -7.25
C VAL A 55 -15.70 1.40 -7.42
N LYS A 56 -16.74 1.53 -8.25
CA LYS A 56 -17.45 2.79 -8.47
C LYS A 56 -18.03 3.32 -7.15
N ASN A 57 -18.72 2.50 -6.38
CA ASN A 57 -19.32 2.91 -5.10
C ASN A 57 -18.24 3.35 -4.09
N LYS A 58 -17.13 2.62 -4.01
CA LYS A 58 -15.99 2.99 -3.16
C LYS A 58 -15.40 4.33 -3.58
N PHE A 59 -15.24 4.55 -4.88
CA PHE A 59 -14.72 5.80 -5.44
C PHE A 59 -15.67 6.97 -5.18
N GLU A 60 -16.97 6.83 -5.44
CA GLU A 60 -17.96 7.86 -5.17
C GLU A 60 -18.04 8.23 -3.69
N THR A 61 -17.93 7.22 -2.80
CA THR A 61 -17.88 7.43 -1.36
C THR A 61 -16.62 8.22 -0.95
N ALA A 62 -15.46 7.85 -1.49
CA ALA A 62 -14.20 8.53 -1.23
C ALA A 62 -14.25 10.01 -1.66
N ILE A 63 -14.68 10.27 -2.90
CA ILE A 63 -14.85 11.64 -3.42
C ILE A 63 -15.89 12.42 -2.60
N GLY A 64 -17.00 11.78 -2.22
CA GLY A 64 -18.02 12.42 -1.39
C GLY A 64 -17.50 12.88 -0.02
N VAL A 65 -16.53 12.17 0.55
CA VAL A 65 -15.85 12.60 1.78
C VAL A 65 -14.90 13.75 1.50
N LEU A 66 -14.03 13.61 0.50
CA LEU A 66 -13.02 14.61 0.16
C LEU A 66 -13.64 15.98 -0.21
N ARG A 67 -14.77 15.97 -0.93
CA ARG A 67 -15.49 17.23 -1.29
C ARG A 67 -16.06 17.99 -0.11
N LYS A 68 -16.27 17.31 1.04
CA LYS A 68 -16.79 17.96 2.26
C LYS A 68 -15.70 18.57 3.11
N GLU A 69 -14.48 18.12 2.96
CA GLU A 69 -13.35 18.52 3.79
C GLU A 69 -12.47 19.53 3.04
N LYS A 70 -12.10 20.61 3.72
CA LYS A 70 -11.15 21.58 3.19
C LYS A 70 -9.74 21.09 3.50
N ILE A 71 -9.01 20.62 2.49
CA ILE A 71 -7.66 20.09 2.63
C ILE A 71 -6.68 21.03 1.96
N THR A 72 -5.82 21.65 2.76
CA THR A 72 -4.71 22.47 2.27
C THR A 72 -3.57 21.59 1.81
N ILE A 73 -3.06 21.81 0.59
CA ILE A 73 -1.94 21.03 0.02
C ILE A 73 -0.63 21.74 0.42
N ASP A 74 -0.26 21.63 1.69
CA ASP A 74 1.00 22.15 2.20
C ASP A 74 1.75 21.09 3.02
N PRO A 75 2.78 20.45 2.44
CA PRO A 75 3.57 19.40 3.11
C PRO A 75 4.50 20.00 4.19
N ASP A 76 4.75 21.29 4.19
CA ASP A 76 5.66 21.95 5.13
C ASP A 76 4.94 22.32 6.44
N ASP A 77 3.60 22.41 6.41
CA ASP A 77 2.78 22.66 7.59
C ASP A 77 2.38 21.32 8.27
N PRO A 78 2.89 21.04 9.49
CA PRO A 78 2.54 19.81 10.21
C PRO A 78 1.05 19.69 10.53
N ALA A 79 0.33 20.83 10.68
CA ALA A 79 -1.11 20.82 10.92
C ALA A 79 -1.88 20.37 9.66
N ALA A 80 -1.47 20.84 8.48
CA ALA A 80 -2.04 20.42 7.20
C ALA A 80 -1.78 18.91 6.95
N VAL A 81 -0.57 18.42 7.24
CA VAL A 81 -0.23 17.00 7.13
C VAL A 81 -1.08 16.14 8.06
N ALA A 82 -1.23 16.54 9.33
CA ALA A 82 -2.04 15.80 10.30
C ALA A 82 -3.53 15.81 9.92
N HIS A 83 -4.04 16.93 9.42
CA HIS A 83 -5.42 17.04 8.93
C HIS A 83 -5.65 16.13 7.72
N TYR A 84 -4.75 16.15 6.74
CA TYR A 84 -4.80 15.28 5.57
C TYR A 84 -4.78 13.80 5.97
N ALA A 85 -3.86 13.39 6.85
CA ALA A 85 -3.78 12.01 7.35
C ALA A 85 -5.11 11.58 8.00
N LYS A 86 -5.72 12.44 8.83
CA LYS A 86 -7.00 12.18 9.48
C LYS A 86 -8.14 12.03 8.46
N VAL A 87 -8.22 12.91 7.47
CA VAL A 87 -9.26 12.84 6.42
C VAL A 87 -9.09 11.58 5.59
N MET A 88 -7.85 11.25 5.20
CA MET A 88 -7.56 10.03 4.43
C MET A 88 -7.88 8.75 5.22
N LYS A 89 -7.72 8.77 6.53
CA LYS A 89 -8.17 7.67 7.40
C LYS A 89 -9.69 7.49 7.34
N ILE A 90 -10.45 8.59 7.46
CA ILE A 90 -11.91 8.58 7.34
C ILE A 90 -12.36 8.11 5.96
N VAL A 91 -11.67 8.54 4.90
CA VAL A 91 -11.94 8.09 3.52
C VAL A 91 -11.76 6.58 3.42
N ARG A 92 -10.65 6.05 3.91
CA ARG A 92 -10.36 4.61 3.88
C ARG A 92 -11.40 3.79 4.67
N GLU A 93 -11.78 4.26 5.85
CA GLU A 93 -12.78 3.60 6.68
C GLU A 93 -14.17 3.59 6.02
N LYS A 94 -14.62 4.73 5.48
CA LYS A 94 -15.97 4.85 4.86
C LYS A 94 -16.06 4.15 3.52
N ALA A 95 -15.01 4.16 2.72
CA ALA A 95 -14.98 3.52 1.41
C ALA A 95 -14.50 2.05 1.47
N ASP A 96 -14.32 1.49 2.68
CA ASP A 96 -13.80 0.13 2.87
C ASP A 96 -12.51 -0.11 2.08
N LEU A 97 -11.55 0.81 2.22
CA LEU A 97 -10.25 0.73 1.60
C LEU A 97 -9.19 0.30 2.62
N PHE A 98 -8.14 -0.33 2.13
CA PHE A 98 -7.02 -0.73 2.99
C PHE A 98 -6.34 0.47 3.65
N SER A 99 -6.03 0.33 4.94
CA SER A 99 -5.13 1.25 5.64
C SER A 99 -3.73 1.23 5.01
N GLU A 100 -2.92 2.26 5.26
CA GLU A 100 -1.55 2.29 4.70
C GLU A 100 -0.71 1.11 5.18
N SER A 101 -0.85 0.71 6.44
CA SER A 101 -0.17 -0.48 6.96
C SER A 101 -0.63 -1.76 6.26
N GLN A 102 -1.93 -1.92 5.99
CA GLN A 102 -2.46 -3.05 5.24
C GLN A 102 -1.96 -3.07 3.79
N ARG A 103 -1.91 -1.90 3.12
CA ARG A 103 -1.38 -1.75 1.75
C ARG A 103 0.09 -2.11 1.68
N ILE A 104 0.90 -1.66 2.65
CA ILE A 104 2.31 -2.02 2.74
C ILE A 104 2.45 -3.53 2.94
N ASN A 105 1.70 -4.10 3.87
CA ASN A 105 1.70 -5.51 4.16
C ASN A 105 1.34 -6.36 2.93
N TYR A 106 0.29 -5.98 2.22
CA TYR A 106 -0.11 -6.63 0.98
C TYR A 106 0.97 -6.53 -0.09
N THR A 107 1.57 -5.35 -0.26
CA THR A 107 2.68 -5.14 -1.20
C THR A 107 3.88 -6.02 -0.85
N ILE A 108 4.25 -6.09 0.44
CA ILE A 108 5.33 -6.95 0.91
C ILE A 108 5.00 -8.41 0.59
N GLN A 109 3.82 -8.90 0.97
CA GLN A 109 3.42 -10.28 0.72
C GLN A 109 3.49 -10.62 -0.78
N THR A 110 2.92 -9.77 -1.63
CA THR A 110 2.88 -10.01 -3.07
C THR A 110 4.28 -10.00 -3.70
N ARG A 111 5.12 -9.03 -3.34
CA ARG A 111 6.47 -8.92 -3.93
C ARG A 111 7.47 -9.90 -3.37
N THR A 112 7.29 -10.37 -2.14
CA THR A 112 8.19 -11.34 -1.52
C THR A 112 7.71 -12.78 -1.66
N GLN A 113 6.56 -12.98 -2.31
CA GLN A 113 6.05 -14.30 -2.61
C GLN A 113 7.03 -15.02 -3.56
N GLY A 114 7.45 -16.22 -3.16
CA GLY A 114 8.37 -17.04 -3.97
C GLY A 114 9.85 -16.69 -3.84
N ILE A 115 10.24 -15.67 -3.08
CA ILE A 115 11.66 -15.38 -2.82
C ILE A 115 12.18 -16.38 -1.76
N PRO A 116 13.09 -17.28 -2.12
CA PRO A 116 13.60 -18.29 -1.18
C PRO A 116 14.75 -17.78 -0.30
N ASP A 117 15.45 -16.75 -0.75
CA ASP A 117 16.68 -16.23 -0.20
C ASP A 117 16.42 -15.04 0.73
N ALA A 118 17.06 -15.05 1.92
CA ALA A 118 16.86 -14.01 2.93
C ALA A 118 17.47 -12.65 2.50
N ARG A 119 18.57 -12.65 1.76
CA ARG A 119 19.23 -11.44 1.27
C ARG A 119 18.35 -10.72 0.25
N THR A 120 17.87 -11.45 -0.75
CA THR A 120 16.94 -10.91 -1.77
C THR A 120 15.64 -10.42 -1.12
N TYR A 121 15.16 -11.11 -0.09
CA TYR A 121 14.00 -10.66 0.68
C TYR A 121 14.25 -9.29 1.33
N LEU A 122 15.37 -9.09 2.02
CA LEU A 122 15.71 -7.80 2.65
C LEU A 122 15.90 -6.68 1.60
N LEU A 123 16.56 -6.97 0.47
CA LEU A 123 16.69 -6.01 -0.63
C LEU A 123 15.33 -5.60 -1.20
N THR A 124 14.40 -6.54 -1.33
CA THR A 124 13.03 -6.25 -1.78
C THR A 124 12.28 -5.35 -0.79
N LEU A 125 12.47 -5.57 0.53
CA LEU A 125 11.90 -4.69 1.55
C LEU A 125 12.48 -3.27 1.46
N GLN A 126 13.79 -3.15 1.26
CA GLN A 126 14.47 -1.87 1.04
C GLN A 126 13.90 -1.14 -0.20
N GLU A 127 13.75 -1.86 -1.31
CA GLU A 127 13.16 -1.29 -2.54
C GLU A 127 11.73 -0.78 -2.31
N ILE A 128 10.89 -1.55 -1.59
CA ILE A 128 9.53 -1.14 -1.25
C ILE A 128 9.53 0.14 -0.40
N ARG A 129 10.44 0.24 0.57
CA ARG A 129 10.60 1.43 1.41
C ARG A 129 10.97 2.66 0.57
N ILE A 130 12.00 2.52 -0.28
CA ILE A 130 12.49 3.61 -1.13
C ILE A 130 11.38 4.10 -2.08
N LYS A 131 10.65 3.18 -2.73
CA LYS A 131 9.53 3.51 -3.62
C LYS A 131 8.38 4.23 -2.92
N ARG A 132 8.27 4.09 -1.59
CA ARG A 132 7.29 4.80 -0.76
C ARG A 132 7.81 6.14 -0.23
N GLY A 133 9.00 6.55 -0.60
CA GLY A 133 9.63 7.79 -0.10
C GLY A 133 9.95 7.76 1.40
N LEU A 134 10.01 6.58 2.02
CA LEU A 134 10.34 6.44 3.43
C LEU A 134 11.85 6.42 3.62
N THR A 135 12.37 7.24 4.54
CA THR A 135 13.78 7.29 4.90
C THR A 135 14.12 6.29 6.00
N ASP A 136 15.33 5.78 6.01
CA ASP A 136 15.88 4.94 7.11
C ASP A 136 16.68 5.81 8.06
N ASP A 137 15.98 6.59 8.89
CA ASP A 137 16.58 7.59 9.78
C ASP A 137 17.46 6.95 10.88
N LEU A 138 17.25 5.68 11.17
CA LEU A 138 17.97 4.95 12.23
C LEU A 138 19.05 4.01 11.70
N GLY A 139 19.23 3.90 10.39
CA GLY A 139 20.19 2.99 9.77
C GLY A 139 19.90 1.50 10.05
N VAL A 140 18.61 1.17 10.27
CA VAL A 140 18.20 -0.18 10.66
C VAL A 140 18.47 -1.19 9.55
N GLU A 141 18.36 -0.78 8.29
CA GLU A 141 18.62 -1.66 7.15
C GLU A 141 20.07 -2.13 7.12
N ALA A 142 21.02 -1.20 7.32
CA ALA A 142 22.43 -1.55 7.40
C ALA A 142 22.69 -2.57 8.52
N MET A 143 22.13 -2.35 9.72
CA MET A 143 22.25 -3.28 10.83
C MET A 143 21.62 -4.65 10.54
N MET A 144 20.51 -4.69 9.78
CA MET A 144 19.86 -5.95 9.38
C MET A 144 20.73 -6.72 8.38
N PHE A 145 21.38 -6.04 7.44
CA PHE A 145 22.32 -6.68 6.50
C PHE A 145 23.57 -7.17 7.21
N GLU A 146 24.13 -6.43 8.16
CA GLU A 146 25.26 -6.87 8.97
C GLU A 146 24.90 -8.13 9.79
N ALA A 147 23.71 -8.14 10.39
CA ALA A 147 23.21 -9.31 11.11
C ALA A 147 23.06 -10.54 10.20
N LEU A 148 22.54 -10.33 8.96
CA LEU A 148 22.44 -11.40 7.98
C LEU A 148 23.83 -11.93 7.59
N GLU A 149 24.78 -11.05 7.29
CA GLU A 149 26.16 -11.46 6.95
C GLU A 149 26.83 -12.23 8.08
N LYS A 150 26.62 -11.83 9.32
CA LYS A 150 27.14 -12.54 10.50
C LYS A 150 26.59 -13.95 10.57
N VAL A 151 25.26 -14.12 10.38
CA VAL A 151 24.62 -15.44 10.40
C VAL A 151 25.07 -16.30 9.20
N GLU A 152 25.19 -15.73 8.01
CA GLU A 152 25.68 -16.45 6.82
C GLU A 152 27.14 -16.93 6.99
N LYS A 153 28.00 -16.11 7.63
CA LYS A 153 29.38 -16.50 7.96
C LYS A 153 29.42 -17.63 8.98
N GLU A 154 28.53 -17.62 9.99
CA GLU A 154 28.43 -18.70 10.99
C GLU A 154 27.96 -20.01 10.38
N ILE A 155 26.96 -19.94 9.49
CA ILE A 155 26.38 -21.13 8.83
C ILE A 155 27.24 -21.57 7.63
N LYS A 156 28.17 -20.73 7.13
CA LYS A 156 29.01 -20.94 5.93
C LYS A 156 28.23 -21.21 4.64
N LYS A 157 27.04 -20.70 4.54
CA LYS A 157 26.17 -20.81 3.35
C LYS A 157 25.20 -19.61 3.30
N PRO A 158 24.68 -19.26 2.10
CA PRO A 158 23.59 -18.29 1.99
C PRO A 158 22.37 -18.73 2.80
N LEU A 159 21.74 -17.80 3.48
CA LEU A 159 20.58 -18.10 4.34
C LEU A 159 19.30 -18.17 3.50
N MET A 160 18.71 -19.36 3.49
CA MET A 160 17.41 -19.61 2.86
C MET A 160 16.26 -19.45 3.87
N ARG A 161 15.14 -18.89 3.46
CA ARG A 161 13.95 -18.69 4.31
C ARG A 161 13.36 -20.00 4.86
N ASN A 162 13.65 -21.12 4.19
CA ASN A 162 13.22 -22.46 4.63
C ASN A 162 14.14 -23.07 5.69
N ASP A 163 15.32 -22.49 5.91
CA ASP A 163 16.25 -22.96 6.94
C ASP A 163 15.82 -22.47 8.32
N LYS A 164 15.09 -23.32 9.05
CA LYS A 164 14.55 -22.98 10.37
C LYS A 164 15.62 -22.61 11.37
N LYS A 165 16.80 -23.27 11.33
CA LYS A 165 17.89 -23.02 12.27
C LYS A 165 18.54 -21.67 11.99
N GLY A 166 18.91 -21.42 10.74
CA GLY A 166 19.50 -20.14 10.35
C GLY A 166 18.55 -18.97 10.54
N MET A 167 17.26 -19.15 10.24
CA MET A 167 16.24 -18.11 10.48
C MET A 167 16.04 -17.83 11.97
N ALA A 168 16.16 -18.82 12.86
CA ALA A 168 16.09 -18.60 14.30
C ALA A 168 17.28 -17.75 14.81
N LEU A 169 18.49 -17.99 14.28
CA LEU A 169 19.67 -17.15 14.58
C LEU A 169 19.48 -15.72 14.09
N LEU A 170 19.00 -15.55 12.85
CA LEU A 170 18.72 -14.22 12.31
C LEU A 170 17.67 -13.47 13.15
N HIS A 171 16.62 -14.13 13.59
CA HIS A 171 15.62 -13.54 14.47
C HIS A 171 16.23 -13.10 15.82
N ALA A 172 17.10 -13.91 16.40
CA ALA A 172 17.79 -13.55 17.64
C ALA A 172 18.68 -12.30 17.47
N GLU A 173 19.35 -12.14 16.32
CA GLU A 173 20.11 -10.93 16.02
C GLU A 173 19.19 -9.72 15.79
N PHE A 174 18.07 -9.87 15.11
CA PHE A 174 17.08 -8.79 14.96
C PHE A 174 16.45 -8.38 16.29
N ASP A 175 16.22 -9.30 17.20
CA ASP A 175 15.75 -8.97 18.56
C ASP A 175 16.80 -8.16 19.35
N LYS A 176 18.11 -8.41 19.14
CA LYS A 176 19.18 -7.59 19.71
C LYS A 176 19.17 -6.18 19.12
N ILE A 177 18.98 -6.04 17.80
CA ILE A 177 18.84 -4.74 17.13
C ILE A 177 17.64 -3.98 17.68
N ASN A 178 16.47 -4.62 17.80
CA ASN A 178 15.27 -4.01 18.35
C ASN A 178 15.50 -3.53 19.80
N LYS A 179 16.17 -4.33 20.63
CA LYS A 179 16.53 -3.94 22.01
C LYS A 179 17.49 -2.74 22.01
N LYS A 180 18.51 -2.75 21.14
CA LYS A 180 19.48 -1.64 21.01
C LYS A 180 18.80 -0.33 20.59
N LEU A 181 17.81 -0.40 19.73
CA LEU A 181 17.04 0.76 19.26
C LEU A 181 15.89 1.15 20.19
N GLY A 182 15.66 0.40 21.28
CA GLY A 182 14.56 0.64 22.20
C GLY A 182 13.16 0.38 21.60
N ILE A 183 13.09 -0.36 20.51
CA ILE A 183 11.83 -0.67 19.82
C ILE A 183 11.09 -1.77 20.59
N ARG A 184 10.00 -1.41 21.25
CA ARG A 184 9.14 -2.36 21.99
C ARG A 184 7.89 -2.67 21.19
N LYS A 185 7.33 -3.86 21.40
CA LYS A 185 6.07 -4.27 20.78
C LYS A 185 4.90 -3.36 21.16
N GLU A 186 4.95 -2.79 22.35
CA GLU A 186 3.93 -1.88 22.91
C GLU A 186 3.92 -0.51 22.20
N ASP A 187 5.06 -0.10 21.61
CA ASP A 187 5.20 1.16 20.90
C ASP A 187 4.78 1.06 19.40
N LEU A 188 4.39 -0.14 18.92
CA LEU A 188 3.97 -0.35 17.54
C LEU A 188 2.87 0.61 17.07
N PRO A 189 1.80 0.91 17.85
CA PRO A 189 0.77 1.86 17.42
C PRO A 189 1.33 3.26 17.15
N LYS A 190 2.29 3.72 17.97
CA LYS A 190 2.96 5.03 17.77
C LYS A 190 3.78 5.05 16.47
N TYR A 191 4.48 3.96 16.17
CA TYR A 191 5.23 3.84 14.92
C TYR A 191 4.30 3.75 13.70
N GLU A 192 3.13 3.12 13.85
CA GLU A 192 2.10 3.10 12.81
C GLU A 192 1.57 4.51 12.52
N GLU A 193 1.27 5.28 13.55
CA GLU A 193 0.83 6.68 13.42
C GLU A 193 1.91 7.57 12.78
N GLN A 194 3.16 7.44 13.22
CA GLN A 194 4.28 8.15 12.61
C GLN A 194 4.47 7.77 11.14
N LEU A 195 4.29 6.50 10.80
CA LEU A 195 4.36 6.03 9.43
C LEU A 195 3.24 6.64 8.57
N GLU A 196 2.01 6.68 9.08
CA GLU A 196 0.89 7.31 8.37
C GLU A 196 1.15 8.80 8.12
N LEU A 197 1.71 9.53 9.09
CA LEU A 197 2.09 10.94 8.93
C LEU A 197 3.22 11.13 7.88
N LYS A 198 4.25 10.28 7.89
CA LYS A 198 5.32 10.33 6.88
C LYS A 198 4.77 10.06 5.47
N ILE A 199 3.88 9.08 5.32
CA ILE A 199 3.24 8.77 4.04
C ILE A 199 2.34 9.93 3.61
N ALA A 200 1.56 10.49 4.52
CA ALA A 200 0.70 11.65 4.25
C ALA A 200 1.50 12.85 3.76
N LYS A 201 2.66 13.13 4.37
CA LYS A 201 3.56 14.19 3.94
C LYS A 201 4.07 13.93 2.52
N ALA A 202 4.58 12.73 2.24
CA ALA A 202 5.07 12.36 0.91
C ALA A 202 3.98 12.48 -0.16
N GLN A 203 2.75 12.08 0.15
CA GLN A 203 1.60 12.23 -0.76
C GLN A 203 1.25 13.70 -1.01
N LEU A 204 1.29 14.55 0.01
CA LEU A 204 1.08 15.99 -0.16
C LEU A 204 2.19 16.66 -0.97
N GLU A 205 3.44 16.22 -0.83
CA GLU A 205 4.55 16.70 -1.66
C GLU A 205 4.34 16.34 -3.14
N GLU A 206 3.90 15.12 -3.42
CA GLU A 206 3.57 14.67 -4.77
C GLU A 206 2.39 15.47 -5.35
N LEU A 207 1.30 15.59 -4.59
CA LEU A 207 0.14 16.39 -4.99
C LEU A 207 0.51 17.86 -5.24
N LYS A 208 1.35 18.47 -4.39
CA LYS A 208 1.82 19.86 -4.58
C LYS A 208 2.59 19.99 -5.90
N LYS A 209 3.46 19.02 -6.19
CA LYS A 209 4.24 18.98 -7.43
C LYS A 209 3.33 18.82 -8.65
N GLU A 210 2.43 17.85 -8.64
CA GLU A 210 1.48 17.61 -9.74
C GLU A 210 0.59 18.82 -9.98
N THR A 211 0.09 19.44 -8.91
CA THR A 211 -0.74 20.65 -8.98
C THR A 211 0.02 21.82 -9.63
N LEU A 212 1.28 22.05 -9.21
CA LEU A 212 2.11 23.09 -9.80
C LEU A 212 2.43 22.81 -11.28
N GLU A 213 2.64 21.55 -11.66
CA GLU A 213 2.84 21.18 -13.06
C GLU A 213 1.57 21.37 -13.90
N ALA A 214 0.41 20.99 -13.37
CA ALA A 214 -0.89 21.22 -14.00
C ALA A 214 -1.15 22.72 -14.22
N MET A 215 -0.88 23.55 -13.22
CA MET A 215 -1.01 25.02 -13.32
C MET A 215 -0.07 25.62 -14.37
N LYS A 216 1.18 25.13 -14.46
CA LYS A 216 2.12 25.55 -15.51
C LYS A 216 1.63 25.18 -16.91
N THR A 217 1.02 24.00 -17.06
CA THR A 217 0.47 23.54 -18.33
C THR A 217 -0.77 24.33 -18.73
N GLN A 218 -1.64 24.65 -17.76
CA GLN A 218 -2.81 25.52 -17.97
C GLN A 218 -2.41 26.94 -18.34
N LYS A 219 -1.38 27.52 -17.73
CA LYS A 219 -0.84 28.85 -18.11
C LYS A 219 -0.25 28.88 -19.52
N ARG A 220 0.18 27.76 -20.07
CA ARG A 220 0.67 27.62 -21.45
C ARG A 220 -0.45 27.49 -22.46
N SER A 221 -1.63 26.99 -22.06
CA SER A 221 -2.81 27.03 -22.91
C SER A 221 -3.42 28.44 -22.77
N GLU A 222 -3.58 29.13 -23.90
CA GLU A 222 -3.96 30.57 -24.01
C GLU A 222 -5.30 30.94 -23.33
N GLU A 223 -5.96 30.03 -22.61
CA GLU A 223 -7.25 30.22 -21.96
C GLU A 223 -7.19 30.95 -20.61
N PHE A 224 -6.04 31.06 -19.97
CA PHE A 224 -5.90 31.72 -18.67
C PHE A 224 -5.01 32.97 -18.74
N LYS A 225 -5.64 34.11 -18.99
CA LYS A 225 -4.99 35.44 -19.03
C LYS A 225 -4.79 36.12 -17.67
N ASN A 226 -4.98 35.45 -16.56
CA ASN A 226 -4.82 36.07 -15.23
C ASN A 226 -3.58 35.55 -14.52
N ASP A 227 -2.58 36.41 -14.40
CA ASP A 227 -1.28 36.22 -13.76
C ASP A 227 -1.33 36.15 -12.21
N GLU A 228 -2.41 35.72 -11.59
CA GLU A 228 -2.41 35.49 -10.16
C GLU A 228 -1.61 34.24 -9.83
N ILE A 229 -0.41 34.45 -9.26
CA ILE A 229 0.37 33.41 -8.62
C ILE A 229 -0.47 32.95 -7.41
N VAL A 230 -1.11 31.77 -7.56
CA VAL A 230 -1.86 31.20 -6.44
C VAL A 230 -0.87 30.83 -5.33
N ASP A 231 -1.03 31.46 -4.18
CA ASP A 231 -0.26 31.15 -2.98
C ASP A 231 -0.40 29.63 -2.67
N PRO A 232 0.70 28.87 -2.49
CA PRO A 232 0.63 27.46 -2.12
C PRO A 232 -0.30 27.15 -0.92
N LYS A 233 -0.47 28.09 -0.01
CA LYS A 233 -1.40 28.00 1.12
C LYS A 233 -2.89 28.03 0.74
N GLN A 234 -3.19 28.46 -0.49
CA GLN A 234 -4.56 28.48 -1.03
C GLN A 234 -4.90 27.25 -1.86
N LEU A 235 -3.93 26.35 -2.09
CA LEU A 235 -4.16 25.10 -2.80
C LEU A 235 -5.06 24.19 -1.97
N ASP A 236 -6.23 23.90 -2.49
CA ASP A 236 -7.24 23.04 -1.87
C ASP A 236 -7.57 21.88 -2.81
N ILE A 237 -7.59 20.67 -2.29
CA ILE A 237 -7.85 19.44 -3.07
C ILE A 237 -9.22 19.48 -3.76
N ARG A 238 -10.19 20.24 -3.21
CA ARG A 238 -11.53 20.38 -3.79
C ARG A 238 -11.55 21.08 -5.15
N ASN A 239 -10.50 21.84 -5.46
CA ASN A 239 -10.38 22.52 -6.76
C ASN A 239 -9.98 21.55 -7.88
N PHE A 240 -9.60 20.32 -7.53
CA PHE A 240 -9.11 19.28 -8.46
C PHE A 240 -10.00 18.03 -8.48
N LEU A 241 -11.09 18.00 -7.71
CA LEU A 241 -12.11 16.96 -7.68
C LEU A 241 -13.37 17.40 -8.42
#